data_86b44e036c2d16aa966819dcd39eb65f
#
_entry.id   86b44e036c2d16aa966819dcd39eb65f
#
_cell.length_a   1.000
_cell.length_b   1.000
_cell.length_c   1.000
_cell.angle_alpha   90.00
_cell.angle_beta   90.00
_cell.angle_gamma   90.00
#
_symmetry.space_group_name_H-M   'P 1'
#
loop_
_entity.id
_entity.type
_entity.pdbx_description
1 polymer ?
#
loop_
_entity_poly.entity_id
_entity_poly.type
_entity_poly.pdbx_seq_one_letter_code
_entity_poly.pdbx_strand_id
1 'polypeptide(L)'
;SLAGFQNMHPFAPADQTEGYRELIDGLAADLATITGFAACSLMPNSGAAGEYTGLMVIRAYHQSRGQGYRNIVLIPSSAHGTNPASAAMAGMKIVTVGCDANGNIDVEDLKAKAQEHSSELACMMITYPSTHGVFESRIREIVDAVHDAGGQVYMDGANMNAQVGLTNPGYIGADVCHLNLHKTFAMPHGGGGPGVGPICVAEHLRKFLPSH
;
A
#
# COMPACT_ATOMS: atom_id res chain seq x y z
N SER A 1 22.87 11.60 14.73
CA SER A 1 23.36 11.89 13.35
C SER A 1 24.79 11.41 13.21
N LEU A 2 25.08 10.70 12.12
CA LEU A 2 26.41 10.18 11.83
C LEU A 2 27.16 11.13 10.90
N ALA A 3 28.43 11.43 11.24
CA ALA A 3 29.30 12.21 10.36
C ALA A 3 29.44 11.51 9.02
N GLY A 4 29.45 12.27 7.92
CA GLY A 4 29.51 11.73 6.57
C GLY A 4 28.16 11.50 5.90
N PHE A 5 27.09 11.23 6.68
CA PHE A 5 25.74 11.07 6.13
C PHE A 5 24.97 12.39 5.99
N GLN A 6 25.39 13.45 6.68
CA GLN A 6 24.65 14.72 6.69
C GLN A 6 25.04 15.68 5.56
N ASN A 7 26.23 15.52 4.99
CA ASN A 7 26.81 16.47 4.04
C ASN A 7 26.91 15.89 2.62
N MET A 8 26.14 14.87 2.31
CA MET A 8 26.14 14.24 0.99
C MET A 8 25.08 14.88 0.09
N HIS A 9 25.48 15.25 -1.11
CA HIS A 9 24.54 15.75 -2.11
C HIS A 9 23.69 14.60 -2.67
N PRO A 10 22.36 14.78 -2.89
CA PRO A 10 21.49 13.72 -3.43
C PRO A 10 21.94 13.10 -4.77
N PHE A 11 22.64 13.89 -5.59
CA PHE A 11 23.18 13.44 -6.87
C PHE A 11 24.72 13.25 -6.84
N ALA A 12 25.30 12.94 -5.67
CA ALA A 12 26.68 12.54 -5.60
C ALA A 12 26.92 11.25 -6.43
N PRO A 13 28.11 11.07 -7.02
CA PRO A 13 28.44 9.87 -7.76
C PRO A 13 28.24 8.59 -6.93
N ALA A 14 27.81 7.51 -7.59
CA ALA A 14 27.43 6.26 -6.94
C ALA A 14 28.55 5.63 -6.12
N ASP A 15 29.81 5.76 -6.57
CA ASP A 15 31.02 5.30 -5.87
C ASP A 15 31.33 6.09 -4.59
N GLN A 16 30.74 7.27 -4.41
CA GLN A 16 30.86 8.09 -3.20
C GLN A 16 29.69 7.90 -2.22
N THR A 17 28.69 7.09 -2.58
CA THR A 17 27.44 6.91 -1.81
C THR A 17 27.18 5.44 -1.45
N GLU A 18 28.21 4.59 -1.41
CA GLU A 18 28.05 3.15 -1.15
C GLU A 18 27.32 2.87 0.17
N GLY A 19 27.70 3.57 1.26
CA GLY A 19 27.03 3.40 2.56
C GLY A 19 25.54 3.79 2.55
N TYR A 20 25.16 4.79 1.77
CA TYR A 20 23.72 5.13 1.57
C TYR A 20 23.01 4.03 0.81
N ARG A 21 23.63 3.47 -0.22
CA ARG A 21 23.06 2.38 -1.02
C ARG A 21 22.87 1.13 -0.17
N GLU A 22 23.88 0.73 0.58
CA GLU A 22 23.79 -0.42 1.49
C GLU A 22 22.63 -0.27 2.48
N LEU A 23 22.49 0.92 3.08
CA LEU A 23 21.42 1.21 4.03
C LEU A 23 20.03 1.19 3.36
N ILE A 24 19.88 1.81 2.21
CA ILE A 24 18.60 1.91 1.49
C ILE A 24 18.18 0.54 0.96
N ASP A 25 19.09 -0.18 0.30
CA ASP A 25 18.80 -1.49 -0.29
C ASP A 25 18.54 -2.53 0.81
N GLY A 26 19.33 -2.50 1.90
CA GLY A 26 19.13 -3.36 3.06
C GLY A 26 17.75 -3.13 3.70
N LEU A 27 17.39 -1.87 3.97
CA LEU A 27 16.07 -1.55 4.54
C LEU A 27 14.92 -1.96 3.58
N ALA A 28 15.06 -1.72 2.28
CA ALA A 28 14.05 -2.12 1.31
C ALA A 28 13.86 -3.65 1.28
N ALA A 29 14.95 -4.41 1.35
CA ALA A 29 14.90 -5.88 1.43
C ALA A 29 14.26 -6.38 2.72
N ASP A 30 14.59 -5.79 3.86
CA ASP A 30 13.98 -6.13 5.15
C ASP A 30 12.48 -5.86 5.16
N LEU A 31 12.05 -4.71 4.65
CA LEU A 31 10.63 -4.36 4.57
C LEU A 31 9.86 -5.27 3.62
N ALA A 32 10.45 -5.64 2.49
CA ALA A 32 9.85 -6.62 1.58
C ALA A 32 9.68 -7.98 2.28
N THR A 33 10.69 -8.42 3.03
CA THR A 33 10.63 -9.68 3.79
C THR A 33 9.55 -9.64 4.88
N ILE A 34 9.50 -8.58 5.68
CA ILE A 34 8.53 -8.40 6.78
C ILE A 34 7.09 -8.38 6.24
N THR A 35 6.87 -7.75 5.12
CA THR A 35 5.55 -7.63 4.50
C THR A 35 5.15 -8.83 3.65
N GLY A 36 6.08 -9.73 3.36
CA GLY A 36 5.87 -10.89 2.48
C GLY A 36 5.76 -10.52 0.99
N PHE A 37 6.29 -9.37 0.60
CA PHE A 37 6.27 -8.88 -0.76
C PHE A 37 7.61 -9.11 -1.50
N ALA A 38 7.59 -8.94 -2.80
CA ALA A 38 8.74 -9.18 -3.66
C ALA A 38 9.70 -7.99 -3.74
N ALA A 39 9.21 -6.79 -3.52
CA ALA A 39 10.02 -5.56 -3.61
C ALA A 39 9.41 -4.42 -2.79
N CYS A 40 10.27 -3.49 -2.40
CA CYS A 40 9.91 -2.28 -1.68
C CYS A 40 10.65 -1.07 -2.28
N SER A 41 9.97 0.07 -2.39
CA SER A 41 10.59 1.35 -2.72
C SER A 41 10.46 2.33 -1.55
N LEU A 42 11.55 3.00 -1.21
CA LEU A 42 11.62 4.02 -0.17
C LEU A 42 11.40 5.45 -0.72
N MET A 43 11.08 5.58 -1.99
CA MET A 43 10.91 6.89 -2.66
C MET A 43 9.79 7.77 -2.09
N PRO A 44 8.61 7.24 -1.70
CA PRO A 44 7.56 8.08 -1.14
C PRO A 44 8.00 8.68 0.20
N ASN A 45 7.75 9.97 0.40
CA ASN A 45 8.22 10.75 1.54
C ASN A 45 7.22 10.87 2.71
N SER A 46 6.10 10.19 2.62
CA SER A 46 5.06 10.15 3.66
C SER A 46 4.10 8.99 3.43
N GLY A 47 3.27 8.66 4.44
CA GLY A 47 2.21 7.67 4.28
C GLY A 47 1.24 8.02 3.15
N ALA A 48 0.77 9.27 3.09
CA ALA A 48 -0.10 9.74 2.01
C ALA A 48 0.55 9.67 0.63
N ALA A 49 1.85 9.98 0.53
CA ALA A 49 2.61 9.78 -0.72
C ALA A 49 2.74 8.30 -1.07
N GLY A 50 2.90 7.42 -0.08
CA GLY A 50 2.87 5.96 -0.24
C GLY A 50 1.52 5.46 -0.75
N GLU A 51 0.41 5.95 -0.17
CA GLU A 51 -0.95 5.64 -0.65
C GLU A 51 -1.12 6.01 -2.13
N TYR A 52 -0.82 7.25 -2.48
CA TYR A 52 -0.91 7.72 -3.86
C TYR A 52 -0.01 6.89 -4.80
N THR A 53 1.23 6.63 -4.39
CA THR A 53 2.18 5.84 -5.17
C THR A 53 1.66 4.42 -5.42
N GLY A 54 1.11 3.76 -4.40
CA GLY A 54 0.54 2.43 -4.53
C GLY A 54 -0.62 2.38 -5.53
N LEU A 55 -1.49 3.38 -5.51
CA LEU A 55 -2.57 3.48 -6.49
C LEU A 55 -2.05 3.75 -7.90
N MET A 56 -0.98 4.55 -8.04
CA MET A 56 -0.34 4.79 -9.33
C MET A 56 0.36 3.54 -9.88
N VAL A 57 0.94 2.70 -9.03
CA VAL A 57 1.47 1.38 -9.40
C VAL A 57 0.36 0.49 -9.96
N ILE A 58 -0.80 0.43 -9.30
CA ILE A 58 -1.96 -0.32 -9.77
C ILE A 58 -2.46 0.22 -11.11
N ARG A 59 -2.55 1.54 -11.26
CA ARG A 59 -2.92 2.15 -12.55
C ARG A 59 -1.96 1.79 -13.67
N ALA A 60 -0.65 1.91 -13.42
CA ALA A 60 0.38 1.56 -14.39
C ALA A 60 0.30 0.07 -14.80
N TYR A 61 0.02 -0.82 -13.85
CA TYR A 61 -0.22 -2.23 -14.12
C TYR A 61 -1.41 -2.42 -15.08
N HIS A 62 -2.58 -1.85 -14.78
CA HIS A 62 -3.75 -1.97 -15.65
C HIS A 62 -3.50 -1.35 -17.03
N GLN A 63 -2.85 -0.18 -17.09
CA GLN A 63 -2.48 0.45 -18.36
C GLN A 63 -1.57 -0.43 -19.22
N SER A 64 -0.58 -1.08 -18.61
CA SER A 64 0.34 -1.98 -19.31
C SER A 64 -0.34 -3.19 -19.94
N ARG A 65 -1.55 -3.51 -19.48
CA ARG A 65 -2.39 -4.61 -19.98
C ARG A 65 -3.48 -4.14 -20.96
N GLY A 66 -3.44 -2.87 -21.38
CA GLY A 66 -4.50 -2.27 -22.20
C GLY A 66 -5.81 -2.02 -21.46
N GLN A 67 -5.79 -2.07 -20.12
CA GLN A 67 -6.95 -1.94 -19.25
C GLN A 67 -6.97 -0.58 -18.52
N GLY A 68 -6.47 0.48 -19.15
CA GLY A 68 -6.43 1.82 -18.55
C GLY A 68 -7.80 2.42 -18.21
N TYR A 69 -8.88 1.80 -18.66
CA TYR A 69 -10.27 2.12 -18.32
C TYR A 69 -10.66 1.65 -16.91
N ARG A 70 -9.93 0.70 -16.29
CA ARG A 70 -10.16 0.27 -14.92
C ARG A 70 -9.80 1.40 -13.96
N ASN A 71 -10.80 2.06 -13.40
CA ASN A 71 -10.64 3.24 -12.56
C ASN A 71 -11.56 3.27 -11.33
N ILE A 72 -12.30 2.18 -11.07
CA ILE A 72 -13.14 2.07 -9.88
C ILE A 72 -12.32 1.49 -8.73
N VAL A 73 -12.45 2.10 -7.56
CA VAL A 73 -11.86 1.63 -6.30
C VAL A 73 -12.95 1.39 -5.26
N LEU A 74 -12.96 0.20 -4.68
CA LEU A 74 -13.81 -0.12 -3.54
C LEU A 74 -13.15 0.32 -2.26
N ILE A 75 -13.85 1.05 -1.41
CA ILE A 75 -13.34 1.54 -0.13
C ILE A 75 -14.39 1.29 0.96
N PRO A 76 -14.05 0.54 2.04
CA PRO A 76 -14.96 0.35 3.17
C PRO A 76 -15.30 1.67 3.84
N SER A 77 -16.54 1.79 4.34
CA SER A 77 -16.98 2.98 5.08
C SER A 77 -16.20 3.21 6.39
N SER A 78 -15.50 2.19 6.89
CA SER A 78 -14.59 2.26 8.04
C SER A 78 -13.18 2.75 7.70
N ALA A 79 -12.86 3.00 6.42
CA ALA A 79 -11.53 3.40 5.99
C ALA A 79 -11.15 4.79 6.54
N HIS A 80 -9.85 5.01 6.72
CA HIS A 80 -9.33 6.33 7.06
C HIS A 80 -9.61 7.32 5.92
N GLY A 81 -9.92 8.57 6.26
CA GLY A 81 -10.29 9.60 5.29
C GLY A 81 -9.23 9.93 4.23
N THR A 82 -7.96 9.56 4.45
CA THR A 82 -6.90 9.70 3.45
C THR A 82 -7.05 8.72 2.28
N ASN A 83 -7.66 7.55 2.48
CA ASN A 83 -7.83 6.56 1.41
C ASN A 83 -8.69 7.11 0.26
N PRO A 84 -9.93 7.62 0.50
CA PRO A 84 -10.70 8.24 -0.58
C PRO A 84 -10.01 9.48 -1.17
N ALA A 85 -9.29 10.27 -0.37
CA ALA A 85 -8.55 11.42 -0.88
C ALA A 85 -7.44 11.01 -1.86
N SER A 86 -6.63 10.00 -1.51
CA SER A 86 -5.59 9.45 -2.37
C SER A 86 -6.17 8.84 -3.64
N ALA A 87 -7.32 8.13 -3.54
CA ALA A 87 -8.02 7.57 -4.68
C ALA A 87 -8.51 8.65 -5.67
N ALA A 88 -9.10 9.73 -5.14
CA ALA A 88 -9.52 10.87 -5.95
C ALA A 88 -8.33 11.55 -6.65
N MET A 89 -7.21 11.75 -5.94
CA MET A 89 -5.96 12.28 -6.51
C MET A 89 -5.41 11.39 -7.63
N ALA A 90 -5.53 10.07 -7.47
CA ALA A 90 -5.13 9.11 -8.50
C ALA A 90 -6.12 9.04 -9.69
N GLY A 91 -7.19 9.84 -9.70
CA GLY A 91 -8.19 9.87 -10.76
C GLY A 91 -9.10 8.64 -10.76
N MET A 92 -9.30 8.00 -9.61
CA MET A 92 -10.18 6.85 -9.46
C MET A 92 -11.58 7.27 -8.99
N LYS A 93 -12.58 6.51 -9.38
CA LYS A 93 -13.96 6.66 -8.92
C LYS A 93 -14.19 5.77 -7.71
N ILE A 94 -14.67 6.35 -6.62
CA ILE A 94 -14.85 5.67 -5.35
C ILE A 94 -16.23 5.03 -5.30
N VAL A 95 -16.28 3.75 -4.94
CA VAL A 95 -17.48 3.02 -4.60
C VAL A 95 -17.33 2.56 -3.13
N THR A 96 -18.20 3.06 -2.27
CA THR A 96 -18.15 2.75 -0.84
C THR A 96 -18.78 1.38 -0.58
N VAL A 97 -18.07 0.55 0.19
CA VAL A 97 -18.57 -0.74 0.70
C VAL A 97 -19.05 -0.56 2.12
N GLY A 98 -20.21 -1.12 2.45
CA GLY A 98 -20.79 -1.07 3.79
C GLY A 98 -19.97 -1.85 4.82
N CYS A 99 -20.22 -1.53 6.10
CA CYS A 99 -19.75 -2.30 7.25
C CYS A 99 -20.94 -2.73 8.09
N ASP A 100 -20.82 -3.87 8.77
CA ASP A 100 -21.82 -4.36 9.72
C ASP A 100 -21.79 -3.56 11.05
N ALA A 101 -22.69 -3.88 11.95
CA ALA A 101 -22.80 -3.22 13.25
C ALA A 101 -21.58 -3.44 14.17
N ASN A 102 -20.74 -4.44 13.87
CA ASN A 102 -19.51 -4.76 14.58
C ASN A 102 -18.26 -4.12 13.94
N GLY A 103 -18.44 -3.40 12.84
CA GLY A 103 -17.35 -2.73 12.11
C GLY A 103 -16.60 -3.63 11.12
N ASN A 104 -17.09 -4.86 10.86
CA ASN A 104 -16.54 -5.70 9.79
C ASN A 104 -17.07 -5.22 8.44
N ILE A 105 -16.30 -5.48 7.39
CA ILE A 105 -16.76 -5.24 6.02
C ILE A 105 -17.96 -6.14 5.72
N ASP A 106 -19.02 -5.56 5.17
CA ASP A 106 -20.12 -6.32 4.62
C ASP A 106 -19.67 -7.05 3.34
N VAL A 107 -19.35 -8.33 3.50
CA VAL A 107 -18.78 -9.15 2.43
C VAL A 107 -19.77 -9.38 1.29
N GLU A 108 -21.06 -9.42 1.58
CA GLU A 108 -22.07 -9.62 0.53
C GLU A 108 -22.25 -8.33 -0.29
N ASP A 109 -22.25 -7.16 0.36
CA ASP A 109 -22.21 -5.86 -0.34
C ASP A 109 -20.93 -5.71 -1.17
N LEU A 110 -19.76 -6.12 -0.60
CA LEU A 110 -18.51 -6.14 -1.35
C LEU A 110 -18.59 -6.97 -2.63
N LYS A 111 -19.05 -8.21 -2.52
CA LYS A 111 -19.16 -9.13 -3.66
C LYS A 111 -20.10 -8.59 -4.73
N ALA A 112 -21.25 -8.06 -4.31
CA ALA A 112 -22.21 -7.46 -5.23
C ALA A 112 -21.56 -6.29 -6.01
N LYS A 113 -20.87 -5.39 -5.32
CA LYS A 113 -20.20 -4.24 -5.94
C LYS A 113 -18.99 -4.65 -6.80
N ALA A 114 -18.20 -5.63 -6.35
CA ALA A 114 -17.10 -6.16 -7.14
C ALA A 114 -17.60 -6.78 -8.45
N GLN A 115 -18.70 -7.52 -8.40
CA GLN A 115 -19.31 -8.10 -9.59
C GLN A 115 -19.93 -7.04 -10.50
N GLU A 116 -20.69 -6.09 -9.96
CA GLU A 116 -21.29 -4.97 -10.70
C GLU A 116 -20.24 -4.18 -11.48
N HIS A 117 -19.09 -3.94 -10.86
CA HIS A 117 -18.01 -3.14 -11.43
C HIS A 117 -16.86 -3.98 -12.01
N SER A 118 -17.03 -5.29 -12.19
CA SER A 118 -15.94 -6.20 -12.59
C SER A 118 -15.20 -5.80 -13.87
N SER A 119 -15.89 -5.14 -14.81
CA SER A 119 -15.26 -4.64 -16.03
C SER A 119 -14.33 -3.43 -15.81
N GLU A 120 -14.56 -2.62 -14.77
CA GLU A 120 -13.87 -1.35 -14.52
C GLU A 120 -13.15 -1.31 -13.15
N LEU A 121 -13.23 -2.39 -12.35
CA LEU A 121 -12.62 -2.46 -11.03
C LEU A 121 -11.10 -2.41 -11.15
N ALA A 122 -10.50 -1.36 -10.62
CA ALA A 122 -9.05 -1.23 -10.53
C ALA A 122 -8.50 -1.89 -9.27
N CYS A 123 -9.08 -1.57 -8.13
CA CYS A 123 -8.62 -2.10 -6.85
C CYS A 123 -9.67 -1.94 -5.73
N MET A 124 -9.34 -2.54 -4.61
CA MET A 124 -9.92 -2.23 -3.30
C MET A 124 -8.83 -1.68 -2.38
N MET A 125 -9.15 -0.65 -1.60
CA MET A 125 -8.30 -0.19 -0.50
C MET A 125 -8.86 -0.72 0.82
N ILE A 126 -8.01 -1.39 1.60
CA ILE A 126 -8.37 -1.96 2.89
C ILE A 126 -7.32 -1.64 3.94
N THR A 127 -7.75 -1.40 5.17
CA THR A 127 -6.87 -1.30 6.35
C THR A 127 -7.04 -2.55 7.19
N TYR A 128 -5.93 -3.21 7.57
CA TYR A 128 -6.00 -4.45 8.35
C TYR A 128 -4.96 -4.44 9.49
N PRO A 129 -5.38 -4.59 10.77
CA PRO A 129 -6.76 -4.46 11.21
C PRO A 129 -7.37 -3.11 10.82
N SER A 130 -8.72 -3.01 10.85
CA SER A 130 -9.42 -1.81 10.40
C SER A 130 -9.10 -0.59 11.27
N THR A 131 -9.53 0.61 10.84
CA THR A 131 -9.42 1.85 11.63
C THR A 131 -10.08 1.72 13.01
N HIS A 132 -11.07 0.86 13.16
CA HIS A 132 -11.74 0.54 14.41
C HIS A 132 -11.07 -0.60 15.20
N GLY A 133 -9.93 -1.11 14.75
CA GLY A 133 -9.19 -2.20 15.39
C GLY A 133 -9.79 -3.60 15.15
N VAL A 134 -10.65 -3.75 14.15
CA VAL A 134 -11.29 -5.03 13.82
C VAL A 134 -10.40 -5.83 12.87
N PHE A 135 -10.10 -7.07 13.26
CA PHE A 135 -9.49 -8.07 12.38
C PHE A 135 -10.59 -8.78 11.60
N GLU A 136 -10.64 -8.51 10.29
CA GLU A 136 -11.59 -9.16 9.39
C GLU A 136 -11.37 -10.67 9.34
N SER A 137 -12.29 -11.45 9.91
CA SER A 137 -12.20 -12.91 9.90
C SER A 137 -12.32 -13.50 8.48
N ARG A 138 -13.02 -12.80 7.59
CA ARG A 138 -13.24 -13.19 6.18
C ARG A 138 -12.27 -12.48 5.22
N ILE A 139 -11.12 -12.01 5.70
CA ILE A 139 -10.19 -11.19 4.89
C ILE A 139 -9.78 -11.88 3.58
N ARG A 140 -9.54 -13.19 3.58
CA ARG A 140 -9.18 -13.91 2.36
C ARG A 140 -10.30 -13.97 1.34
N GLU A 141 -11.52 -14.18 1.80
CA GLU A 141 -12.70 -14.16 0.94
C GLU A 141 -12.92 -12.79 0.30
N ILE A 142 -12.63 -11.72 1.04
CA ILE A 142 -12.65 -10.33 0.53
C ILE A 142 -11.60 -10.16 -0.57
N VAL A 143 -10.37 -10.60 -0.31
CA VAL A 143 -9.26 -10.54 -1.29
C VAL A 143 -9.60 -11.32 -2.56
N ASP A 144 -10.07 -12.55 -2.41
CA ASP A 144 -10.42 -13.43 -3.53
C ASP A 144 -11.53 -12.79 -4.40
N ALA A 145 -12.57 -12.22 -3.79
CA ALA A 145 -13.65 -11.57 -4.50
C ALA A 145 -13.17 -10.37 -5.35
N VAL A 146 -12.19 -9.62 -4.85
CA VAL A 146 -11.59 -8.50 -5.61
C VAL A 146 -10.74 -9.01 -6.77
N HIS A 147 -9.91 -10.03 -6.55
CA HIS A 147 -9.09 -10.64 -7.59
C HIS A 147 -9.93 -11.31 -8.67
N ASP A 148 -10.99 -12.03 -8.32
CA ASP A 148 -11.92 -12.66 -9.27
C ASP A 148 -12.61 -11.64 -10.18
N ALA A 149 -12.84 -10.42 -9.66
CA ALA A 149 -13.35 -9.29 -10.43
C ALA A 149 -12.25 -8.55 -11.25
N GLY A 150 -11.01 -9.03 -11.21
CA GLY A 150 -9.87 -8.47 -11.96
C GLY A 150 -9.22 -7.24 -11.31
N GLY A 151 -9.61 -6.89 -10.09
CA GLY A 151 -9.01 -5.81 -9.30
C GLY A 151 -7.74 -6.24 -8.57
N GLN A 152 -7.03 -5.26 -8.01
CA GLN A 152 -5.88 -5.47 -7.13
C GLN A 152 -6.27 -5.09 -5.69
N VAL A 153 -5.59 -5.66 -4.70
CA VAL A 153 -5.80 -5.34 -3.29
C VAL A 153 -4.69 -4.46 -2.76
N TYR A 154 -5.04 -3.22 -2.44
CA TYR A 154 -4.18 -2.26 -1.75
C TYR A 154 -4.45 -2.36 -0.24
N MET A 155 -3.44 -2.65 0.56
CA MET A 155 -3.52 -2.67 2.02
C MET A 155 -2.84 -1.43 2.62
N ASP A 156 -3.59 -0.68 3.41
CA ASP A 156 -3.04 0.39 4.23
C ASP A 156 -2.24 -0.22 5.39
N GLY A 157 -0.94 0.03 5.39
CA GLY A 157 0.01 -0.53 6.36
C GLY A 157 0.19 0.33 7.63
N ALA A 158 -0.67 1.30 7.89
CA ALA A 158 -0.60 2.13 9.11
C ALA A 158 -0.68 1.30 10.39
N ASN A 159 -1.39 0.17 10.36
CA ASN A 159 -1.58 -0.74 11.49
C ASN A 159 -0.67 -1.99 11.43
N MET A 160 0.43 -1.93 10.68
CA MET A 160 1.37 -3.06 10.51
C MET A 160 1.89 -3.61 11.85
N ASN A 161 2.00 -2.78 12.89
CA ASN A 161 2.40 -3.22 14.24
C ASN A 161 1.49 -4.32 14.82
N ALA A 162 0.23 -4.39 14.42
CA ALA A 162 -0.69 -5.43 14.85
C ALA A 162 -0.53 -6.76 14.06
N GLN A 163 0.21 -6.73 12.96
CA GLN A 163 0.43 -7.90 12.10
C GLN A 163 1.79 -8.58 12.35
N VAL A 164 2.82 -7.81 12.72
CA VAL A 164 4.19 -8.30 12.87
C VAL A 164 4.26 -9.50 13.82
N GLY A 165 4.85 -10.58 13.34
CA GLY A 165 4.99 -11.84 14.09
C GLY A 165 3.75 -12.74 14.06
N LEU A 166 2.62 -12.29 13.54
CA LEU A 166 1.37 -13.06 13.45
C LEU A 166 0.96 -13.32 12.00
N THR A 167 1.06 -12.33 11.15
CA THR A 167 0.71 -12.39 9.73
C THR A 167 1.46 -11.29 8.98
N ASN A 168 1.24 -11.19 7.67
CA ASN A 168 1.73 -10.08 6.85
C ASN A 168 0.83 -9.83 5.63
N PRO A 169 0.92 -8.66 4.99
CA PRO A 169 0.08 -8.31 3.84
C PRO A 169 0.16 -9.28 2.67
N GLY A 170 1.36 -9.72 2.31
CA GLY A 170 1.56 -10.69 1.22
C GLY A 170 0.91 -12.05 1.52
N TYR A 171 1.03 -12.54 2.74
CA TYR A 171 0.37 -13.79 3.16
C TYR A 171 -1.16 -13.67 3.15
N ILE A 172 -1.70 -12.51 3.49
CA ILE A 172 -3.14 -12.24 3.43
C ILE A 172 -3.64 -12.24 1.98
N GLY A 173 -2.78 -11.88 1.03
CA GLY A 173 -3.10 -11.82 -0.40
C GLY A 173 -3.20 -10.39 -0.95
N ALA A 174 -2.74 -9.39 -0.21
CA ALA A 174 -2.63 -8.04 -0.74
C ALA A 174 -1.56 -7.97 -1.85
N ASP A 175 -1.75 -7.03 -2.78
CA ASP A 175 -0.84 -6.82 -3.91
C ASP A 175 0.10 -5.63 -3.68
N VAL A 176 -0.35 -4.65 -2.92
CA VAL A 176 0.37 -3.41 -2.60
C VAL A 176 0.12 -3.05 -1.14
N CYS A 177 1.17 -2.59 -0.46
CA CYS A 177 1.04 -2.06 0.89
C CYS A 177 2.00 -0.89 1.10
N HIS A 178 1.51 0.26 1.58
CA HIS A 178 2.39 1.28 2.12
C HIS A 178 2.65 1.05 3.60
N LEU A 179 3.78 1.55 4.10
CA LEU A 179 4.15 1.49 5.51
C LEU A 179 4.32 2.88 6.11
N ASN A 180 4.03 2.98 7.39
CA ASN A 180 4.35 4.14 8.20
C ASN A 180 5.46 3.74 9.21
N LEU A 181 6.71 3.99 8.86
CA LEU A 181 7.85 3.56 9.71
C LEU A 181 7.81 4.20 11.09
N HIS A 182 7.27 5.42 11.20
CA HIS A 182 7.12 6.12 12.47
C HIS A 182 6.02 5.55 13.40
N LYS A 183 5.24 4.58 12.92
CA LYS A 183 4.19 3.91 13.72
C LYS A 183 4.63 2.53 14.21
N THR A 184 5.09 1.69 13.30
CA THR A 184 5.48 0.30 13.58
C THR A 184 6.96 0.17 13.94
N PHE A 185 7.81 0.95 13.30
CA PHE A 185 9.26 0.96 13.49
C PHE A 185 9.69 2.23 14.23
N ALA A 186 10.90 2.71 13.99
CA ALA A 186 11.40 3.92 14.61
C ALA A 186 12.02 4.86 13.59
N MET A 187 11.57 6.10 13.61
CA MET A 187 12.19 7.20 12.91
C MET A 187 11.87 8.53 13.62
N PRO A 188 12.73 9.56 13.50
CA PRO A 188 12.55 10.84 14.21
C PRO A 188 11.29 11.62 13.84
N HIS A 189 10.64 11.34 12.72
CA HIS A 189 9.54 12.11 12.16
C HIS A 189 9.89 13.59 11.90
N GLY A 190 11.20 13.86 11.79
CA GLY A 190 11.81 15.11 11.36
C GLY A 190 11.48 16.35 12.19
N GLY A 191 11.00 16.20 13.42
CA GLY A 191 10.50 17.33 14.18
C GLY A 191 9.23 17.93 13.57
N GLY A 192 8.50 17.16 12.75
CA GLY A 192 7.26 17.61 12.12
C GLY A 192 6.88 16.90 10.82
N GLY A 193 7.80 16.29 10.13
CA GLY A 193 7.54 15.59 8.86
C GLY A 193 7.90 14.11 8.91
N PRO A 194 7.11 13.19 8.29
CA PRO A 194 7.40 11.75 8.33
C PRO A 194 8.70 11.37 7.60
N GLY A 195 9.02 11.99 6.49
CA GLY A 195 10.26 11.77 5.72
C GLY A 195 10.26 10.56 4.80
N VAL A 196 9.54 9.49 5.11
CA VAL A 196 9.46 8.28 4.28
C VAL A 196 8.14 7.56 4.48
N GLY A 197 7.59 7.01 3.40
CA GLY A 197 6.40 6.15 3.38
C GLY A 197 6.62 5.00 2.40
N PRO A 198 7.36 3.95 2.79
CA PRO A 198 7.71 2.86 1.90
C PRO A 198 6.49 2.23 1.24
N ILE A 199 6.65 1.82 -0.02
CA ILE A 199 5.64 1.08 -0.77
C ILE A 199 6.20 -0.29 -1.15
N CYS A 200 5.51 -1.35 -0.71
CA CYS A 200 5.89 -2.73 -0.97
C CYS A 200 4.85 -3.39 -1.89
N VAL A 201 5.29 -4.24 -2.80
CA VAL A 201 4.43 -4.81 -3.83
C VAL A 201 4.73 -6.29 -4.12
N ALA A 202 3.69 -7.01 -4.57
CA ALA A 202 3.79 -8.35 -5.13
C ALA A 202 4.63 -8.37 -6.42
N GLU A 203 5.15 -9.55 -6.81
CA GLU A 203 6.10 -9.70 -7.92
C GLU A 203 5.58 -9.13 -9.24
N HIS A 204 4.30 -9.33 -9.57
CA HIS A 204 3.74 -8.83 -10.84
C HIS A 204 3.66 -7.30 -10.93
N LEU A 205 3.78 -6.59 -9.80
CA LEU A 205 3.77 -5.13 -9.71
C LEU A 205 5.17 -4.51 -9.60
N ARG A 206 6.20 -5.32 -9.36
CA ARG A 206 7.57 -4.88 -9.09
C ARG A 206 8.10 -3.85 -10.08
N LYS A 207 7.88 -4.08 -11.38
CA LYS A 207 8.39 -3.21 -12.46
C LYS A 207 7.73 -1.83 -12.52
N PHE A 208 6.65 -1.61 -11.77
CA PHE A 208 5.92 -0.34 -11.70
C PHE A 208 6.28 0.50 -10.47
N LEU A 209 7.13 -0.02 -9.58
CA LEU A 209 7.64 0.76 -8.46
C LEU A 209 8.43 1.98 -8.94
N PRO A 210 8.32 3.12 -8.23
CA PRO A 210 9.15 4.27 -8.53
C PRO A 210 10.62 3.92 -8.26
N SER A 211 11.47 4.32 -9.19
CA SER A 211 12.93 4.16 -9.13
C SER A 211 13.61 5.41 -9.62
N HIS A 212 14.90 5.52 -9.34
CA HIS A 212 15.76 6.61 -9.77
C HIS A 212 16.71 6.14 -10.87
#